data_9450b256c036d932273688777bb339ee
#
_entry.id   9450b256c036d932273688777bb339ee
#
_cell.length_a   1.000
_cell.length_b   1.000
_cell.length_c   1.000
_cell.angle_alpha   90.00
_cell.angle_beta   90.00
_cell.angle_gamma   90.00
#
_symmetry.space_group_name_H-M   'P 1'
#
loop_
_entity.id
_entity.type
_entity.pdbx_description
1 polymer ?
#
loop_
_entity_poly.entity_id
_entity_poly.type
_entity_poly.pdbx_seq_one_letter_code
_entity_poly.pdbx_strand_id
1 'polypeptide(L)'
;MSVDFSSKIRFSAAVLTVSDTRTAATDKSGAHIQALLQENGHHAVQYTIVPDEKEAVGHVIQKWLADEEVDIVIATGGTGIAPRDITIETVKPFLKKEIPGFGEFFRYLSLTEDIGTRAMLSRAVAGTAGEGKLLFSLPGSRGAVDLAMRKLILPEAAHLLHEARK
;
A
#
# COMPACT_ATOMS: atom_id res chain seq x y z
N MET A 1 4.29 3.02 28.25
CA MET A 1 5.62 3.11 27.62
C MET A 1 5.48 2.66 26.16
N SER A 2 5.50 3.60 25.23
CA SER A 2 5.52 3.26 23.81
C SER A 2 6.89 2.75 23.46
N VAL A 3 7.01 1.48 23.10
CA VAL A 3 8.24 0.96 22.51
C VAL A 3 8.36 1.60 21.12
N ASP A 4 9.39 2.38 20.93
CA ASP A 4 9.68 2.94 19.60
C ASP A 4 10.18 1.81 18.69
N PHE A 5 9.26 1.25 17.92
CA PHE A 5 9.56 0.21 16.91
C PHE A 5 10.13 0.81 15.62
N SER A 6 10.05 2.13 15.44
CA SER A 6 10.39 2.79 14.18
C SER A 6 11.89 2.75 13.83
N SER A 7 12.75 2.57 14.82
CA SER A 7 14.20 2.74 14.64
C SER A 7 15.00 1.46 14.40
N LYS A 8 14.41 0.25 14.48
CA LYS A 8 15.20 -1.00 14.54
C LYS A 8 14.80 -2.10 13.55
N ILE A 9 13.65 -2.06 12.92
CA ILE A 9 13.21 -3.14 12.03
C ILE A 9 13.20 -2.66 10.59
N ARG A 10 14.10 -3.22 9.78
CA ARG A 10 14.07 -3.07 8.32
C ARG A 10 13.12 -4.10 7.75
N PHE A 11 12.34 -3.71 6.75
CA PHE A 11 11.47 -4.62 6.03
C PHE A 11 11.67 -4.49 4.52
N SER A 12 11.26 -5.53 3.81
CA SER A 12 11.27 -5.58 2.35
C SER A 12 9.85 -5.43 1.82
N ALA A 13 9.65 -4.49 0.91
CA ALA A 13 8.35 -4.22 0.32
C ALA A 13 8.35 -4.47 -1.18
N ALA A 14 7.22 -4.95 -1.68
CA ALA A 14 6.92 -5.07 -3.10
C ALA A 14 5.89 -4.00 -3.48
N VAL A 15 6.12 -3.30 -4.57
CA VAL A 15 5.32 -2.16 -5.03
C VAL A 15 4.59 -2.51 -6.32
N LEU A 16 3.25 -2.49 -6.27
CA LEU A 16 2.37 -2.76 -7.40
C LEU A 16 1.67 -1.47 -7.83
N THR A 17 1.90 -1.04 -9.05
CA THR A 17 1.12 0.03 -9.67
C THR A 17 0.05 -0.57 -10.57
N VAL A 18 -1.21 -0.21 -10.32
CA VAL A 18 -2.36 -0.64 -11.11
C VAL A 18 -2.77 0.53 -12.01
N SER A 19 -2.54 0.39 -13.30
CA SER A 19 -2.83 1.44 -14.28
C SER A 19 -2.86 0.88 -15.70
N ASP A 20 -3.84 1.30 -16.49
CA ASP A 20 -3.92 0.99 -17.93
C ASP A 20 -2.93 1.83 -18.77
N THR A 21 -2.45 2.95 -18.24
CA THR A 21 -1.75 3.98 -19.03
C THR A 21 -0.31 4.25 -18.59
N ARG A 22 0.05 3.93 -17.33
CA ARG A 22 1.39 4.19 -16.80
C ARG A 22 2.42 3.21 -17.34
N THR A 23 3.64 3.71 -17.53
CA THR A 23 4.83 2.94 -17.80
C THR A 23 5.85 3.20 -16.69
N ALA A 24 6.94 2.45 -16.64
CA ALA A 24 8.01 2.68 -15.67
C ALA A 24 8.55 4.14 -15.73
N ALA A 25 8.58 4.73 -16.92
CA ALA A 25 9.04 6.12 -17.11
C ALA A 25 8.02 7.16 -16.63
N THR A 26 6.74 6.84 -16.58
CA THR A 26 5.65 7.79 -16.23
C THR A 26 5.01 7.53 -14.88
N ASP A 27 5.35 6.42 -14.23
CA ASP A 27 4.79 6.04 -12.92
C ASP A 27 5.48 6.79 -11.77
N LYS A 28 5.06 8.02 -11.57
CA LYS A 28 5.60 8.86 -10.50
C LYS A 28 5.25 8.36 -9.10
N SER A 29 4.08 7.76 -8.94
CA SER A 29 3.61 7.27 -7.63
C SER A 29 4.36 6.02 -7.20
N GLY A 30 4.52 5.03 -8.07
CA GLY A 30 5.31 3.83 -7.79
C GLY A 30 6.79 4.16 -7.53
N ALA A 31 7.37 5.06 -8.32
CA ALA A 31 8.72 5.55 -8.10
C ALA A 31 8.86 6.26 -6.75
N HIS A 32 7.86 7.04 -6.35
CA HIS A 32 7.86 7.76 -5.08
C HIS A 32 7.80 6.81 -3.88
N ILE A 33 6.98 5.77 -3.94
CA ILE A 33 6.95 4.73 -2.89
C ILE A 33 8.33 4.10 -2.72
N GLN A 34 8.95 3.69 -3.82
CA GLN A 34 10.29 3.08 -3.80
C GLN A 34 11.34 4.02 -3.20
N ALA A 35 11.33 5.29 -3.59
CA ALA A 35 12.26 6.29 -3.06
C ALA A 35 12.07 6.49 -1.55
N LEU A 36 10.83 6.61 -1.08
CA LEU A 36 10.54 6.78 0.35
C LEU A 36 10.95 5.55 1.19
N LEU A 37 10.75 4.35 0.67
CA LEU A 37 11.23 3.12 1.31
C LEU A 37 12.74 3.16 1.47
N GLN A 38 13.46 3.45 0.40
CA GLN A 38 14.92 3.50 0.40
C GLN A 38 15.47 4.60 1.31
N GLU A 39 14.90 5.80 1.27
CA GLU A 39 15.29 6.93 2.13
C GLU A 39 15.13 6.61 3.62
N ASN A 40 14.19 5.73 3.98
CA ASN A 40 13.93 5.29 5.35
C ASN A 40 14.62 3.98 5.73
N GLY A 41 15.55 3.49 4.90
CA GLY A 41 16.37 2.32 5.19
C GLY A 41 15.67 0.98 4.95
N HIS A 42 14.53 0.97 4.26
CA HIS A 42 13.83 -0.24 3.85
C HIS A 42 14.19 -0.65 2.43
N HIS A 43 13.79 -1.84 2.02
CA HIS A 43 14.10 -2.38 0.69
C HIS A 43 12.85 -2.47 -0.18
N ALA A 44 12.90 -1.88 -1.37
CA ALA A 44 11.92 -2.13 -2.43
C ALA A 44 12.45 -3.29 -3.28
N VAL A 45 12.01 -4.51 -2.97
CA VAL A 45 12.59 -5.74 -3.57
C VAL A 45 11.89 -6.16 -4.87
N GLN A 46 10.66 -5.72 -5.07
CA GLN A 46 9.87 -6.00 -6.27
C GLN A 46 9.09 -4.75 -6.68
N TYR A 47 8.96 -4.55 -7.97
CA TYR A 47 8.12 -3.50 -8.55
C TYR A 47 7.56 -3.96 -9.88
N THR A 48 6.27 -3.75 -10.09
CA THR A 48 5.64 -3.97 -11.39
C THR A 48 4.43 -3.07 -11.60
N ILE A 49 4.05 -2.90 -12.85
CA ILE A 49 2.83 -2.23 -13.28
C ILE A 49 1.95 -3.26 -13.97
N VAL A 50 0.68 -3.29 -13.61
CA VAL A 50 -0.32 -4.14 -14.27
C VAL A 50 -1.53 -3.30 -14.68
N PRO A 51 -2.29 -3.73 -15.71
CA PRO A 51 -3.53 -3.06 -16.07
C PRO A 51 -4.60 -3.19 -14.98
N ASP A 52 -5.66 -2.37 -15.07
CA ASP A 52 -6.82 -2.42 -14.18
C ASP A 52 -7.68 -3.67 -14.50
N GLU A 53 -7.12 -4.82 -14.27
CA GLU A 53 -7.71 -6.15 -14.49
C GLU A 53 -7.54 -7.01 -13.24
N LYS A 54 -8.65 -7.57 -12.76
CA LYS A 54 -8.70 -8.35 -11.53
C LYS A 54 -7.70 -9.50 -11.52
N GLU A 55 -7.59 -10.24 -12.62
CA GLU A 55 -6.70 -11.39 -12.75
C GLU A 55 -5.23 -10.97 -12.68
N ALA A 56 -4.87 -9.88 -13.36
CA ALA A 56 -3.50 -9.36 -13.38
C ALA A 56 -3.07 -8.87 -11.99
N VAL A 57 -3.91 -8.10 -11.33
CA VAL A 57 -3.66 -7.60 -9.95
C VAL A 57 -3.59 -8.77 -8.97
N GLY A 58 -4.57 -9.67 -9.00
CA GLY A 58 -4.65 -10.82 -8.09
C GLY A 58 -3.47 -11.77 -8.23
N HIS A 59 -3.01 -12.03 -9.45
CA HIS A 59 -1.86 -12.89 -9.73
C HIS A 59 -0.57 -12.35 -9.08
N VAL A 60 -0.30 -11.06 -9.22
CA VAL A 60 0.89 -10.43 -8.62
C VAL A 60 0.82 -10.45 -7.10
N ILE A 61 -0.33 -10.09 -6.52
CA ILE A 61 -0.50 -10.11 -5.06
C ILE A 61 -0.27 -11.53 -4.52
N GLN A 62 -0.90 -12.53 -5.12
CA GLN A 62 -0.75 -13.93 -4.70
C GLN A 62 0.71 -14.38 -4.74
N LYS A 63 1.41 -14.06 -5.84
CA LYS A 63 2.83 -14.39 -6.02
C LYS A 63 3.69 -13.75 -4.93
N TRP A 64 3.50 -12.48 -4.66
CA TRP A 64 4.31 -11.76 -3.67
C TRP A 64 3.97 -12.11 -2.22
N LEU A 65 2.74 -12.48 -1.93
CA LEU A 65 2.38 -12.98 -0.60
C LEU A 65 2.99 -14.37 -0.32
N ALA A 66 3.32 -15.14 -1.34
CA ALA A 66 4.02 -16.41 -1.23
C ALA A 66 5.55 -16.27 -1.24
N ASP A 67 6.09 -15.09 -1.58
CA ASP A 67 7.53 -14.83 -1.67
C ASP A 67 8.10 -14.52 -0.28
N GLU A 68 9.03 -15.34 0.21
CA GLU A 68 9.66 -15.17 1.52
C GLU A 68 10.46 -13.88 1.64
N GLU A 69 10.93 -13.31 0.53
CA GLU A 69 11.67 -12.04 0.49
C GLU A 69 10.77 -10.80 0.65
N VAL A 70 9.44 -10.95 0.62
CA VAL A 70 8.49 -9.85 0.71
C VAL A 70 7.81 -9.86 2.08
N ASP A 71 7.94 -8.78 2.83
CA ASP A 71 7.24 -8.55 4.09
C ASP A 71 5.93 -7.80 3.90
N ILE A 72 5.93 -6.82 3.00
CA ILE A 72 4.82 -5.89 2.77
C ILE A 72 4.56 -5.74 1.28
N VAL A 73 3.28 -5.81 0.89
CA VAL A 73 2.83 -5.47 -0.46
C VAL A 73 2.10 -4.13 -0.41
N ILE A 74 2.53 -3.18 -1.24
CA ILE A 74 1.91 -1.87 -1.38
C ILE A 74 1.40 -1.72 -2.81
N ALA A 75 0.08 -1.76 -2.98
CA ALA A 75 -0.58 -1.50 -4.25
C ALA A 75 -1.05 -0.05 -4.32
N THR A 76 -0.91 0.58 -5.47
CA THR A 76 -1.37 1.95 -5.72
C THR A 76 -2.09 2.04 -7.05
N GLY A 77 -3.19 2.80 -7.10
CA GLY A 77 -4.01 2.99 -8.29
C GLY A 77 -5.24 2.08 -8.36
N GLY A 78 -6.17 2.42 -9.23
CA GLY A 78 -7.40 1.65 -9.47
C GLY A 78 -8.36 1.59 -8.28
N THR A 79 -8.36 2.60 -7.41
CA THR A 79 -9.16 2.62 -6.18
C THR A 79 -10.39 3.52 -6.23
N GLY A 80 -10.65 4.21 -7.34
CA GLY A 80 -11.81 5.07 -7.53
C GLY A 80 -13.13 4.31 -7.57
N ILE A 81 -14.19 4.99 -8.01
CA ILE A 81 -15.55 4.43 -8.06
C ILE A 81 -16.05 4.16 -9.49
N ALA A 82 -15.18 4.30 -10.49
CA ALA A 82 -15.50 3.93 -11.86
C ALA A 82 -15.56 2.39 -12.02
N PRO A 83 -16.28 1.87 -13.01
CA PRO A 83 -16.35 0.42 -13.24
C PRO A 83 -14.98 -0.26 -13.43
N ARG A 84 -14.00 0.46 -13.96
CA ARG A 84 -12.63 -0.06 -14.13
C ARG A 84 -11.78 0.00 -12.87
N ASP A 85 -12.22 0.68 -11.83
CA ASP A 85 -11.52 0.73 -10.55
C ASP A 85 -11.83 -0.55 -9.76
N ILE A 86 -10.93 -1.53 -9.84
CA ILE A 86 -11.14 -2.88 -9.28
C ILE A 86 -10.15 -3.25 -8.18
N THR A 87 -9.23 -2.36 -7.85
CA THR A 87 -8.12 -2.74 -6.95
C THR A 87 -8.60 -3.09 -5.55
N ILE A 88 -9.49 -2.28 -4.96
CA ILE A 88 -10.02 -2.56 -3.61
C ILE A 88 -10.75 -3.90 -3.56
N GLU A 89 -11.61 -4.16 -4.55
CA GLU A 89 -12.39 -5.40 -4.66
C GLU A 89 -11.48 -6.62 -4.87
N THR A 90 -10.34 -6.43 -5.50
CA THR A 90 -9.35 -7.51 -5.72
C THR A 90 -8.47 -7.74 -4.49
N VAL A 91 -8.09 -6.68 -3.78
CA VAL A 91 -7.22 -6.73 -2.60
C VAL A 91 -7.94 -7.32 -1.38
N LYS A 92 -9.18 -6.92 -1.12
CA LYS A 92 -9.91 -7.32 0.09
C LYS A 92 -9.94 -8.83 0.35
N PRO A 93 -10.16 -9.71 -0.65
CA PRO A 93 -10.17 -11.15 -0.41
C PRO A 93 -8.84 -11.74 0.09
N PHE A 94 -7.72 -11.04 -0.11
CA PHE A 94 -6.40 -11.47 0.39
C PHE A 94 -6.17 -11.09 1.85
N LEU A 95 -6.96 -10.17 2.41
CA LEU A 95 -6.81 -9.74 3.79
C LEU A 95 -7.33 -10.79 4.75
N LYS A 96 -6.49 -11.26 5.66
CA LYS A 96 -6.88 -12.15 6.77
C LYS A 96 -7.58 -11.36 7.86
N LYS A 97 -7.00 -10.22 8.22
CA LYS A 97 -7.58 -9.25 9.17
C LYS A 97 -7.42 -7.86 8.59
N GLU A 98 -8.54 -7.21 8.32
CA GLU A 98 -8.53 -5.81 7.90
C GLU A 98 -8.15 -4.91 9.07
N ILE A 99 -7.41 -3.84 8.77
CA ILE A 99 -7.09 -2.77 9.71
C ILE A 99 -7.93 -1.55 9.32
N PRO A 100 -9.18 -1.43 9.82
CA PRO A 100 -10.09 -0.35 9.39
C PRO A 100 -9.54 1.04 9.68
N GLY A 101 -8.81 1.19 10.79
CA GLY A 101 -8.17 2.45 11.18
C GLY A 101 -7.24 3.03 10.14
N PHE A 102 -6.61 2.20 9.30
CA PHE A 102 -5.77 2.70 8.22
C PHE A 102 -6.58 3.56 7.23
N GLY A 103 -7.67 3.03 6.72
CA GLY A 103 -8.54 3.77 5.79
C GLY A 103 -9.21 4.99 6.45
N GLU A 104 -9.61 4.86 7.71
CA GLU A 104 -10.20 5.96 8.48
C GLU A 104 -9.22 7.12 8.66
N PHE A 105 -8.00 6.83 9.10
CA PHE A 105 -6.95 7.85 9.27
C PHE A 105 -6.50 8.42 7.95
N PHE A 106 -6.35 7.60 6.93
CA PHE A 106 -5.98 8.07 5.60
C PHE A 106 -7.00 9.08 5.07
N ARG A 107 -8.30 8.78 5.13
CA ARG A 107 -9.36 9.69 4.68
C ARG A 107 -9.44 10.95 5.54
N TYR A 108 -9.25 10.84 6.86
CA TYR A 108 -9.20 12.02 7.74
C TYR A 108 -8.04 12.95 7.39
N LEU A 109 -6.85 12.42 7.21
CA LEU A 109 -5.67 13.20 6.82
C LEU A 109 -5.83 13.79 5.41
N SER A 110 -6.39 13.02 4.49
CA SER A 110 -6.69 13.50 3.14
C SER A 110 -7.70 14.64 3.13
N LEU A 111 -8.73 14.57 3.99
CA LEU A 111 -9.71 15.63 4.20
C LEU A 111 -9.08 16.91 4.73
N THR A 112 -8.22 16.80 5.73
CA THR A 112 -7.69 17.95 6.49
C THR A 112 -6.41 18.54 5.92
N GLU A 113 -5.60 17.75 5.22
CA GLU A 113 -4.26 18.15 4.79
C GLU A 113 -4.04 18.14 3.26
N ASP A 114 -4.96 17.57 2.45
CA ASP A 114 -4.71 17.40 1.02
C ASP A 114 -5.86 17.88 0.13
N ILE A 115 -6.90 17.07 -0.06
CA ILE A 115 -7.91 17.29 -1.10
C ILE A 115 -9.30 17.71 -0.59
N GLY A 116 -9.43 17.96 0.73
CA GLY A 116 -10.70 18.36 1.32
C GLY A 116 -11.78 17.28 1.19
N THR A 117 -13.01 17.67 0.96
CA THR A 117 -14.16 16.74 0.93
C THR A 117 -14.11 15.69 -0.18
N ARG A 118 -13.26 15.85 -1.19
CA ARG A 118 -13.00 14.79 -2.18
C ARG A 118 -12.39 13.52 -1.57
N ALA A 119 -11.82 13.64 -0.37
CA ALA A 119 -11.34 12.48 0.40
C ALA A 119 -12.43 11.41 0.62
N MET A 120 -13.70 11.78 0.56
CA MET A 120 -14.82 10.85 0.60
C MET A 120 -14.72 9.75 -0.47
N LEU A 121 -14.12 10.06 -1.62
CA LEU A 121 -13.92 9.12 -2.73
C LEU A 121 -12.61 8.33 -2.62
N SER A 122 -11.77 8.63 -1.64
CA SER A 122 -10.48 7.98 -1.47
C SER A 122 -10.65 6.63 -0.78
N ARG A 123 -10.77 5.59 -1.59
CA ARG A 123 -10.85 4.22 -1.07
C ARG A 123 -9.43 3.69 -0.84
N ALA A 124 -9.11 3.44 0.41
CA ALA A 124 -7.84 2.86 0.84
C ALA A 124 -8.09 1.80 1.90
N VAL A 125 -7.37 0.69 1.82
CA VAL A 125 -7.50 -0.43 2.76
C VAL A 125 -6.13 -0.98 3.12
N ALA A 126 -6.04 -1.58 4.29
CA ALA A 126 -4.87 -2.33 4.72
C ALA A 126 -5.28 -3.48 5.63
N GLY A 127 -4.43 -4.47 5.72
CA GLY A 127 -4.63 -5.59 6.63
C GLY A 127 -3.47 -6.56 6.62
N THR A 128 -3.58 -7.59 7.45
CA THR A 128 -2.67 -8.72 7.41
C THR A 128 -3.02 -9.63 6.24
N ALA A 129 -2.01 -10.24 5.63
CA ALA A 129 -2.18 -11.15 4.51
C ALA A 129 -1.05 -12.18 4.49
N GLY A 130 -1.22 -13.28 3.78
CA GLY A 130 -0.20 -14.33 3.73
C GLY A 130 0.21 -14.82 5.13
N GLU A 131 1.46 -15.16 5.31
CA GLU A 131 2.02 -15.57 6.60
C GLU A 131 2.79 -14.41 7.25
N GLY A 132 2.10 -13.69 8.17
CA GLY A 132 2.70 -12.58 8.91
C GLY A 132 3.14 -11.41 8.04
N LYS A 133 2.40 -11.12 6.96
CA LYS A 133 2.67 -10.02 6.03
C LYS A 133 1.59 -8.96 6.09
N LEU A 134 1.88 -7.81 5.50
CA LEU A 134 0.93 -6.71 5.37
C LEU A 134 0.63 -6.43 3.90
N LEU A 135 -0.60 -6.03 3.63
CA LEU A 135 -1.05 -5.61 2.31
C LEU A 135 -1.77 -4.27 2.43
N PHE A 136 -1.28 -3.28 1.69
CA PHE A 136 -1.85 -1.94 1.60
C PHE A 136 -2.35 -1.66 0.19
N SER A 137 -3.48 -1.00 0.06
CA SER A 137 -3.98 -0.48 -1.21
C SER A 137 -4.26 1.01 -1.09
N LEU A 138 -3.62 1.81 -1.92
CA LEU A 138 -3.61 3.27 -1.89
C LEU A 138 -4.18 3.85 -3.18
N PRO A 139 -4.78 5.05 -3.15
CA PRO A 139 -5.08 5.80 -4.38
C PRO A 139 -3.83 6.07 -5.21
N GLY A 140 -4.03 6.26 -6.51
CA GLY A 140 -2.94 6.38 -7.48
C GLY A 140 -2.26 7.74 -7.57
N SER A 141 -2.77 8.79 -6.92
CA SER A 141 -2.16 10.11 -6.97
C SER A 141 -0.89 10.17 -6.12
N ARG A 142 0.09 10.95 -6.58
CA ARG A 142 1.33 11.15 -5.83
C ARG A 142 1.09 11.77 -4.45
N GLY A 143 0.15 12.70 -4.34
CA GLY A 143 -0.21 13.32 -3.05
C GLY A 143 -0.79 12.31 -2.06
N ALA A 144 -1.67 11.43 -2.51
CA ALA A 144 -2.23 10.35 -1.69
C ALA A 144 -1.16 9.37 -1.23
N VAL A 145 -0.26 8.99 -2.14
CA VAL A 145 0.88 8.10 -1.83
C VAL A 145 1.82 8.74 -0.82
N ASP A 146 2.20 9.98 -1.02
CA ASP A 146 3.07 10.70 -0.08
C ASP A 146 2.45 10.77 1.32
N LEU A 147 1.18 11.13 1.40
CA LEU A 147 0.43 11.21 2.66
C LEU A 147 0.39 9.85 3.38
N ALA A 148 -0.02 8.80 2.68
CA ALA A 148 -0.12 7.46 3.25
C ALA A 148 1.24 6.92 3.72
N MET A 149 2.27 7.08 2.90
CA MET A 149 3.61 6.60 3.21
C MET A 149 4.21 7.32 4.42
N ARG A 150 4.23 8.66 4.38
CA ARG A 150 4.90 9.46 5.42
C ARG A 150 4.15 9.47 6.75
N LYS A 151 2.82 9.52 6.71
CA LYS A 151 2.00 9.71 7.91
C LYS A 151 1.55 8.41 8.56
N LEU A 152 1.44 7.32 7.80
CA LEU A 152 0.85 6.07 8.29
C LEU A 152 1.77 4.86 8.12
N ILE A 153 2.23 4.57 6.89
CA ILE A 153 2.93 3.31 6.61
C ILE A 153 4.33 3.31 7.22
N LEU A 154 5.16 4.30 6.89
CA LEU A 154 6.53 4.34 7.39
C LEU A 154 6.63 4.41 8.92
N PRO A 155 5.78 5.21 9.63
CA PRO A 155 5.80 5.22 11.08
C PRO A 155 5.38 3.92 11.74
N GLU A 156 4.44 3.17 11.15
CA GLU A 156 3.75 2.07 11.83
C GLU A 156 4.05 0.66 11.28
N ALA A 157 4.58 0.54 10.07
CA ALA A 157 4.70 -0.76 9.40
C ALA A 157 5.55 -1.77 10.19
N ALA A 158 6.63 -1.35 10.82
CA ALA A 158 7.46 -2.23 11.64
C ALA A 158 6.69 -2.79 12.84
N HIS A 159 5.91 -1.94 13.52
CA HIS A 159 5.04 -2.36 14.62
C HIS A 159 3.94 -3.32 14.13
N LEU A 160 3.27 -2.97 13.02
CA LEU A 160 2.22 -3.81 12.45
C LEU A 160 2.76 -5.19 12.04
N LEU A 161 3.96 -5.27 11.47
CA LEU A 161 4.61 -6.54 11.15
C LEU A 161 4.90 -7.36 12.40
N HIS A 162 5.39 -6.72 13.46
CA HIS A 162 5.62 -7.39 14.74
C HIS A 162 4.32 -8.00 15.29
N GLU A 163 3.23 -7.23 15.29
CA GLU A 163 1.92 -7.72 15.75
C GLU A 163 1.37 -8.85 14.85
N ALA A 164 1.55 -8.74 13.55
CA ALA A 164 1.08 -9.76 12.59
C ALA A 164 1.81 -11.11 12.75
N ARG A 165 2.99 -11.11 13.36
CA ARG A 165 3.86 -12.28 13.51
C ARG A 165 3.84 -12.92 14.91
N LYS A 166 3.08 -12.36 15.83
CA LYS A 166 2.86 -12.96 17.15
C LYS A 166 2.06 -14.25 17.05
#